data_5abc6935fbf54ccfe1f90cc9d227954d
#
_entry.id   5abc6935fbf54ccfe1f90cc9d227954d
#
_cell.length_a   1.000
_cell.length_b   1.000
_cell.length_c   1.000
_cell.angle_alpha   90.00
_cell.angle_beta   90.00
_cell.angle_gamma   90.00
#
_symmetry.space_group_name_H-M   'P 1'
#
loop_
_entity.id
_entity.type
_entity.pdbx_description
1 polymer ?
#
loop_
_entity_poly.entity_id
_entity_poly.type
_entity_poly.pdbx_seq_one_letter_code
_entity_poly.pdbx_strand_id
1 'polypeptide(L)'
;FGRFNANLYQLNVEVEEMQDEGVHYFKSAGNQYQKLCYPTDIDYDNYIKRTVDSGNISAGQPVYYNRGAGNIGPDTVVVGNLDSELHNNDEATNNSSDKGPRVDLWAAGTDIVSATNTSDTAVLNLSGTSMATPQVAGMSCLLLQLNPGWTPAQLRKWWQDNAVKDLLFQGSTDENTPSTFFSNNRSLMNGPNRIAYFPFAAHRAMTTNVGIG
;
A
#
# COMPACT_ATOMS: atom_id res chain seq x y z
N PHE A 1 -12.81 4.61 7.01
CA PHE A 1 -11.64 3.73 7.02
C PHE A 1 -10.50 4.49 7.69
N GLY A 2 -9.55 3.83 8.34
CA GLY A 2 -8.40 4.48 8.99
C GLY A 2 -8.63 4.92 10.43
N ARG A 3 -9.62 4.37 11.12
CA ARG A 3 -9.90 4.68 12.51
C ARG A 3 -9.76 3.44 13.35
N PHE A 4 -9.04 3.56 14.46
CA PHE A 4 -8.97 2.47 15.42
C PHE A 4 -10.40 2.15 15.89
N ASN A 5 -10.86 0.98 15.53
CA ASN A 5 -12.06 0.38 16.06
C ASN A 5 -11.63 -0.89 16.79
N ALA A 6 -12.11 -1.10 18.00
CA ALA A 6 -11.78 -2.31 18.78
C ALA A 6 -12.15 -3.60 18.03
N ASN A 7 -13.15 -3.55 17.14
CA ASN A 7 -13.51 -4.67 16.27
C ASN A 7 -12.43 -5.01 15.22
N LEU A 8 -11.46 -4.12 15.00
CA LEU A 8 -10.36 -4.35 14.07
C LEU A 8 -9.21 -5.17 14.69
N TYR A 9 -9.15 -5.29 16.02
CA TYR A 9 -8.17 -6.14 16.68
C TYR A 9 -8.37 -7.62 16.31
N GLN A 10 -9.61 -8.10 16.33
CA GLN A 10 -9.92 -9.46 15.91
C GLN A 10 -9.54 -9.73 14.47
N LEU A 11 -9.78 -8.76 13.56
CA LEU A 11 -9.39 -8.91 12.17
C LEU A 11 -7.86 -8.95 11.97
N ASN A 12 -7.09 -8.29 12.83
CA ASN A 12 -5.63 -8.43 12.80
C ASN A 12 -5.19 -9.84 13.19
N VAL A 13 -5.80 -10.41 14.23
CA VAL A 13 -5.53 -11.81 14.65
C VAL A 13 -5.84 -12.77 13.51
N GLU A 14 -7.01 -12.63 12.87
CA GLU A 14 -7.40 -13.46 11.73
C GLU A 14 -6.40 -13.34 10.55
N VAL A 15 -5.90 -12.12 10.29
CA VAL A 15 -4.89 -11.94 9.23
C VAL A 15 -3.56 -12.58 9.61
N GLU A 16 -3.14 -12.50 10.87
CA GLU A 16 -1.94 -13.18 11.36
C GLU A 16 -2.07 -14.70 11.26
N GLU A 17 -3.18 -15.27 11.71
CA GLU A 17 -3.46 -16.70 11.58
C GLU A 17 -3.47 -17.17 10.12
N MET A 18 -4.08 -16.39 9.22
CA MET A 18 -4.04 -16.69 7.79
C MET A 18 -2.60 -16.68 7.24
N GLN A 19 -1.75 -15.76 7.70
CA GLN A 19 -0.35 -15.66 7.27
C GLN A 19 0.48 -16.83 7.83
N ASP A 20 0.23 -17.25 9.05
CA ASP A 20 0.88 -18.43 9.66
C ASP A 20 0.53 -19.73 8.90
N GLU A 21 -0.68 -19.80 8.33
CA GLU A 21 -1.10 -20.90 7.44
C GLU A 21 -0.59 -20.74 5.98
N GLY A 22 0.23 -19.72 5.73
CA GLY A 22 0.86 -19.48 4.42
C GLY A 22 0.01 -18.69 3.44
N VAL A 23 -1.08 -18.06 3.85
CA VAL A 23 -1.92 -17.23 2.99
C VAL A 23 -1.26 -15.85 2.80
N HIS A 24 -0.97 -15.50 1.55
CA HIS A 24 -0.40 -14.20 1.21
C HIS A 24 -1.48 -13.12 1.21
N TYR A 25 -1.28 -12.07 1.99
CA TYR A 25 -2.24 -10.99 2.14
C TYR A 25 -1.67 -9.66 1.63
N PHE A 26 -2.44 -8.98 0.78
CA PHE A 26 -2.12 -7.68 0.19
C PHE A 26 -3.13 -6.66 0.66
N LYS A 27 -2.64 -5.47 1.00
CA LYS A 27 -3.49 -4.41 1.51
C LYS A 27 -3.18 -3.08 0.86
N SER A 28 -4.23 -2.37 0.47
CA SER A 28 -4.13 -0.98 0.05
C SER A 28 -3.72 -0.10 1.24
N ALA A 29 -2.78 0.81 1.02
CA ALA A 29 -2.30 1.72 2.06
C ALA A 29 -3.44 2.59 2.63
N GLY A 30 -4.36 3.03 1.78
CA GLY A 30 -5.43 3.95 2.09
C GLY A 30 -5.34 5.24 1.26
N ASN A 31 -6.42 6.04 1.28
CA ASN A 31 -6.55 7.23 0.44
C ASN A 31 -6.91 8.48 1.26
N GLN A 32 -6.33 8.64 2.44
CA GLN A 32 -6.68 9.70 3.39
C GLN A 32 -5.54 10.67 3.70
N TYR A 33 -4.44 10.64 2.95
CA TYR A 33 -3.21 11.43 3.22
C TYR A 33 -2.61 11.16 4.60
N GLN A 34 -2.79 9.97 5.13
CA GLN A 34 -2.33 9.63 6.48
C GLN A 34 -0.94 9.00 6.43
N LYS A 35 -0.19 9.20 7.51
CA LYS A 35 1.04 8.44 7.76
C LYS A 35 0.68 7.04 8.25
N LEU A 36 1.33 6.04 7.72
CA LEU A 36 1.18 4.64 8.08
C LEU A 36 2.44 4.19 8.81
N CYS A 37 2.36 4.10 10.14
CA CYS A 37 3.46 3.70 11.01
C CYS A 37 3.33 2.23 11.43
N TYR A 38 4.45 1.64 11.88
CA TYR A 38 4.42 0.40 12.64
C TYR A 38 3.89 0.66 14.05
N PRO A 39 3.25 -0.33 14.70
CA PRO A 39 2.82 -0.20 16.10
C PRO A 39 3.95 0.11 17.08
N THR A 40 5.19 -0.18 16.70
CA THR A 40 6.40 0.11 17.50
C THR A 40 6.95 1.51 17.28
N ASP A 41 6.46 2.23 16.30
CA ASP A 41 6.91 3.59 16.01
C ASP A 41 6.43 4.56 17.10
N ILE A 42 7.29 5.47 17.52
CA ILE A 42 6.99 6.44 18.57
C ILE A 42 5.77 7.32 18.26
N ASP A 43 5.50 7.52 16.97
CA ASP A 43 4.40 8.37 16.51
C ASP A 43 3.08 7.60 16.30
N TYR A 44 3.07 6.28 16.47
CA TYR A 44 1.91 5.45 16.14
C TYR A 44 0.63 5.88 16.87
N ASP A 45 0.73 6.24 18.13
CA ASP A 45 -0.38 6.64 18.98
C ASP A 45 -0.65 8.15 19.00
N ASN A 46 0.02 8.91 18.14
CA ASN A 46 -0.23 10.34 18.03
C ASN A 46 -1.64 10.60 17.48
N TYR A 47 -2.34 11.55 18.09
CA TYR A 47 -3.69 11.90 17.70
C TYR A 47 -3.96 13.40 17.84
N ILE A 48 -4.95 13.87 17.10
CA ILE A 48 -5.57 15.20 17.32
C ILE A 48 -6.99 15.00 17.82
N LYS A 49 -7.50 15.95 18.58
CA LYS A 49 -8.93 16.01 18.92
C LYS A 49 -9.64 16.86 17.87
N ARG A 50 -10.74 16.35 17.35
CA ARG A 50 -11.57 17.14 16.43
C ARG A 50 -12.23 18.30 17.16
N THR A 51 -12.30 19.42 16.47
CA THR A 51 -12.98 20.64 16.97
C THR A 51 -14.46 20.68 16.60
N VAL A 52 -14.85 19.92 15.57
CA VAL A 52 -16.22 19.86 15.05
C VAL A 52 -16.60 18.44 14.66
N ASP A 53 -17.86 18.12 14.61
CA ASP A 53 -18.35 16.85 14.09
C ASP A 53 -18.02 16.71 12.60
N SER A 54 -17.66 15.51 12.18
CA SER A 54 -17.41 15.20 10.77
C SER A 54 -17.61 13.71 10.49
N GLY A 55 -18.61 13.42 9.72
CA GLY A 55 -19.03 12.04 9.47
C GLY A 55 -19.39 11.35 10.79
N ASN A 56 -18.80 10.20 11.06
CA ASN A 56 -19.05 9.42 12.28
C ASN A 56 -18.12 9.78 13.46
N ILE A 57 -17.41 10.92 13.41
CA ILE A 57 -16.55 11.37 14.52
C ILE A 57 -17.13 12.63 15.14
N SER A 58 -17.45 12.53 16.42
CA SER A 58 -17.90 13.67 17.22
C SER A 58 -16.74 14.59 17.61
N ALA A 59 -17.07 15.86 17.85
CA ALA A 59 -16.10 16.79 18.41
C ALA A 59 -15.52 16.27 19.75
N GLY A 60 -14.24 16.50 19.95
CA GLY A 60 -13.51 16.02 21.12
C GLY A 60 -13.01 14.57 21.03
N GLN A 61 -13.42 13.80 20.03
CA GLN A 61 -12.92 12.43 19.83
C GLN A 61 -11.50 12.45 19.24
N PRO A 62 -10.61 11.52 19.68
CA PRO A 62 -9.28 11.40 19.12
C PRO A 62 -9.32 10.87 17.68
N VAL A 63 -8.49 11.44 16.82
CA VAL A 63 -8.23 10.97 15.47
C VAL A 63 -6.73 10.66 15.38
N TYR A 64 -6.41 9.37 15.32
CA TYR A 64 -5.04 8.92 15.17
C TYR A 64 -4.61 9.08 13.71
N TYR A 65 -3.59 9.87 13.46
CA TYR A 65 -3.16 10.25 12.11
C TYR A 65 -1.92 9.48 11.62
N ASN A 66 -1.34 8.62 12.47
CA ASN A 66 -0.18 7.79 12.12
C ASN A 66 -0.49 6.29 12.04
N ARG A 67 -1.73 5.88 12.25
CA ARG A 67 -2.13 4.47 12.22
C ARG A 67 -2.59 3.98 10.85
N GLY A 68 -2.79 4.91 9.90
CA GLY A 68 -3.31 4.60 8.57
C GLY A 68 -4.64 3.85 8.59
N ALA A 69 -4.86 3.01 7.61
CA ALA A 69 -6.12 2.28 7.42
C ALA A 69 -6.31 1.04 8.32
N GLY A 70 -5.52 0.88 9.37
CA GLY A 70 -5.63 -0.24 10.32
C GLY A 70 -5.34 -1.62 9.69
N ASN A 71 -5.45 -2.66 10.49
CA ASN A 71 -5.40 -4.09 10.13
C ASN A 71 -4.32 -4.52 9.15
N ILE A 72 -3.14 -4.67 9.68
CA ILE A 72 -2.01 -5.10 8.88
C ILE A 72 -1.27 -6.17 9.69
N GLY A 73 -1.43 -7.43 9.31
CA GLY A 73 -0.61 -8.51 9.83
C GLY A 73 0.88 -8.26 9.52
N PRO A 74 1.80 -8.92 10.20
CA PRO A 74 3.23 -8.65 10.13
C PRO A 74 3.79 -8.80 8.71
N ASP A 75 3.29 -9.76 7.95
CA ASP A 75 3.78 -10.12 6.62
C ASP A 75 2.87 -9.63 5.47
N THR A 76 1.96 -8.73 5.78
CA THR A 76 1.11 -8.09 4.77
C THR A 76 1.94 -7.19 3.86
N VAL A 77 1.77 -7.35 2.55
CA VAL A 77 2.33 -6.42 1.56
C VAL A 77 1.40 -5.21 1.44
N VAL A 78 1.87 -4.04 1.84
CA VAL A 78 1.11 -2.79 1.82
C VAL A 78 1.50 -1.96 0.62
N VAL A 79 0.51 -1.61 -0.20
CA VAL A 79 0.73 -0.99 -1.51
C VAL A 79 0.18 0.43 -1.54
N GLY A 80 1.04 1.39 -1.86
CA GLY A 80 0.70 2.78 -2.13
C GLY A 80 0.38 3.02 -3.59
N ASN A 81 -0.22 4.17 -3.90
CA ASN A 81 -0.63 4.57 -5.23
C ASN A 81 0.35 5.56 -5.86
N LEU A 82 0.83 5.25 -7.07
CA LEU A 82 1.55 6.19 -7.93
C LEU A 82 0.58 7.11 -8.67
N ASP A 83 1.03 8.33 -8.93
CA ASP A 83 0.32 9.24 -9.84
C ASP A 83 0.48 8.78 -11.29
N SER A 84 -0.39 9.23 -12.17
CA SER A 84 -0.26 9.06 -13.62
C SER A 84 0.68 10.09 -14.26
N GLU A 85 1.06 11.11 -13.52
CA GLU A 85 1.91 12.21 -13.99
C GLU A 85 3.22 12.27 -13.21
N LEU A 86 4.31 12.59 -13.93
CA LEU A 86 5.60 12.85 -13.33
C LEU A 86 5.60 14.20 -12.58
N HIS A 87 6.35 14.28 -11.51
CA HIS A 87 6.62 15.53 -10.81
C HIS A 87 8.11 15.84 -10.88
N ASN A 88 8.46 16.99 -11.46
CA ASN A 88 9.86 17.38 -11.74
C ASN A 88 10.67 16.31 -12.50
N ASN A 89 10.03 15.61 -13.43
CA ASN A 89 10.55 14.47 -14.22
C ASN A 89 10.81 13.17 -13.43
N ASP A 90 10.46 13.12 -12.16
CA ASP A 90 10.51 11.89 -11.36
C ASP A 90 9.11 11.28 -11.24
N GLU A 91 9.05 9.98 -11.01
CA GLU A 91 7.81 9.30 -10.61
C GLU A 91 7.27 9.93 -9.31
N ALA A 92 5.97 10.03 -9.19
CA ALA A 92 5.37 10.66 -8.03
C ALA A 92 4.29 9.78 -7.40
N THR A 93 4.16 9.87 -6.07
CA THR A 93 3.04 9.28 -5.38
C THR A 93 1.78 10.10 -5.57
N ASN A 94 0.64 9.45 -5.75
CA ASN A 94 -0.65 10.15 -5.77
C ASN A 94 -0.88 10.87 -4.43
N ASN A 95 -1.38 12.09 -4.50
CA ASN A 95 -1.55 12.94 -3.33
C ASN A 95 -2.48 12.32 -2.26
N SER A 96 -3.52 11.59 -2.68
CA SER A 96 -4.46 10.97 -1.75
C SER A 96 -3.93 9.71 -1.08
N SER A 97 -2.89 9.07 -1.61
CA SER A 97 -2.35 7.84 -1.05
C SER A 97 -1.86 8.05 0.38
N ASP A 98 -2.21 7.14 1.29
CA ASP A 98 -1.52 7.04 2.57
C ASP A 98 -0.08 6.60 2.33
N LYS A 99 0.85 7.10 3.16
CA LYS A 99 2.30 7.02 2.99
C LYS A 99 2.94 6.61 4.31
N GLY A 100 4.24 6.49 4.35
CA GLY A 100 4.94 6.24 5.61
C GLY A 100 5.66 4.90 5.68
N PRO A 101 6.36 4.62 6.78
CA PRO A 101 7.30 3.51 6.89
C PRO A 101 6.65 2.13 6.73
N ARG A 102 5.34 1.99 6.98
CA ARG A 102 4.64 0.69 6.84
C ARG A 102 4.16 0.40 5.42
N VAL A 103 4.23 1.35 4.49
CA VAL A 103 4.06 1.05 3.06
C VAL A 103 5.26 0.24 2.60
N ASP A 104 5.05 -0.85 1.87
CA ASP A 104 6.15 -1.68 1.39
C ASP A 104 6.68 -1.22 0.04
N LEU A 105 5.77 -0.85 -0.86
CA LEU A 105 6.10 -0.39 -2.22
C LEU A 105 4.93 0.37 -2.84
N TRP A 106 5.19 0.96 -4.00
CA TRP A 106 4.23 1.76 -4.78
C TRP A 106 3.95 1.08 -6.12
N ALA A 107 2.71 1.14 -6.57
CA ALA A 107 2.31 0.62 -7.88
C ALA A 107 1.33 1.58 -8.57
N ALA A 108 1.18 1.44 -9.88
CA ALA A 108 0.25 2.24 -10.65
C ALA A 108 -1.19 2.04 -10.14
N GLY A 109 -1.84 3.12 -9.77
CA GLY A 109 -3.19 3.09 -9.23
C GLY A 109 -3.99 4.34 -9.58
N THR A 110 -3.46 5.22 -10.42
CA THR A 110 -4.15 6.41 -10.91
C THR A 110 -4.54 6.20 -12.37
N ASP A 111 -5.78 6.54 -12.71
CA ASP A 111 -6.38 6.39 -14.04
C ASP A 111 -6.38 4.95 -14.58
N ILE A 112 -6.66 4.00 -13.71
CA ILE A 112 -6.67 2.58 -14.04
C ILE A 112 -8.03 2.19 -14.65
N VAL A 113 -7.98 1.75 -15.91
CA VAL A 113 -9.15 1.22 -16.62
C VAL A 113 -9.27 -0.27 -16.36
N SER A 114 -10.42 -0.71 -15.88
CA SER A 114 -10.71 -2.12 -15.63
C SER A 114 -12.19 -2.45 -15.87
N ALA A 115 -12.51 -3.73 -15.89
CA ALA A 115 -13.87 -4.21 -16.04
C ALA A 115 -14.76 -3.74 -14.87
N THR A 116 -16.04 -3.49 -15.19
CA THR A 116 -17.08 -3.19 -14.21
C THR A 116 -18.22 -4.19 -14.34
N ASN A 117 -19.08 -4.26 -13.34
CA ASN A 117 -20.20 -5.21 -13.28
C ASN A 117 -21.48 -4.73 -13.99
N THR A 118 -21.41 -3.66 -14.77
CA THR A 118 -22.61 -3.09 -15.42
C THR A 118 -22.97 -3.80 -16.72
N SER A 119 -22.00 -4.42 -17.39
CA SER A 119 -22.21 -5.32 -18.55
C SER A 119 -20.92 -6.09 -18.85
N ASP A 120 -20.99 -7.11 -19.72
CA ASP A 120 -19.86 -7.97 -20.11
C ASP A 120 -18.72 -7.23 -20.84
N THR A 121 -18.99 -6.05 -21.36
CA THR A 121 -18.01 -5.23 -22.09
C THR A 121 -17.74 -3.88 -21.43
N ALA A 122 -18.39 -3.60 -20.31
CA ALA A 122 -18.24 -2.31 -19.64
C ALA A 122 -16.91 -2.19 -18.91
N VAL A 123 -16.32 -1.00 -19.01
CA VAL A 123 -15.09 -0.62 -18.31
C VAL A 123 -15.32 0.65 -17.53
N LEU A 124 -14.52 0.83 -16.47
CA LEU A 124 -14.55 2.02 -15.62
C LEU A 124 -13.10 2.45 -15.33
N ASN A 125 -12.87 3.75 -15.34
CA ASN A 125 -11.60 4.34 -14.91
C ASN A 125 -11.70 4.75 -13.43
N LEU A 126 -10.81 4.24 -12.62
CA LEU A 126 -10.74 4.53 -11.18
C LEU A 126 -9.31 4.81 -10.74
N SER A 127 -9.17 5.61 -9.67
CA SER A 127 -7.88 5.91 -9.04
C SER A 127 -7.93 5.61 -7.55
N GLY A 128 -6.83 5.05 -7.03
CA GLY A 128 -6.66 4.78 -5.61
C GLY A 128 -5.70 3.64 -5.33
N THR A 129 -5.30 3.52 -4.08
CA THR A 129 -4.48 2.39 -3.59
C THR A 129 -5.19 1.04 -3.80
N SER A 130 -6.52 1.05 -3.91
CA SER A 130 -7.34 -0.13 -4.26
C SER A 130 -7.10 -0.63 -5.68
N MET A 131 -6.63 0.22 -6.61
CA MET A 131 -6.28 -0.14 -7.99
C MET A 131 -4.81 -0.54 -8.12
N ALA A 132 -3.94 0.01 -7.27
CA ALA A 132 -2.53 -0.35 -7.19
C ALA A 132 -2.33 -1.77 -6.61
N THR A 133 -3.03 -2.09 -5.55
CA THR A 133 -2.85 -3.35 -4.79
C THR A 133 -3.06 -4.62 -5.62
N PRO A 134 -4.13 -4.78 -6.42
CA PRO A 134 -4.37 -6.00 -7.19
C PRO A 134 -3.32 -6.24 -8.27
N GLN A 135 -2.62 -5.21 -8.76
CA GLN A 135 -1.51 -5.38 -9.70
C GLN A 135 -0.34 -6.09 -9.03
N VAL A 136 0.01 -5.67 -7.80
CA VAL A 136 1.07 -6.34 -7.02
C VAL A 136 0.65 -7.75 -6.64
N ALA A 137 -0.60 -7.97 -6.26
CA ALA A 137 -1.13 -9.29 -5.96
C ALA A 137 -1.05 -10.21 -7.21
N GLY A 138 -1.48 -9.73 -8.38
CA GLY A 138 -1.39 -10.50 -9.63
C GLY A 138 0.05 -10.85 -10.03
N MET A 139 0.99 -9.91 -9.94
CA MET A 139 2.42 -10.18 -10.15
C MET A 139 2.95 -11.20 -9.13
N SER A 140 2.48 -11.13 -7.89
CA SER A 140 2.86 -12.08 -6.84
C SER A 140 2.37 -13.50 -7.11
N CYS A 141 1.19 -13.66 -7.72
CA CYS A 141 0.72 -14.98 -8.16
C CYS A 141 1.71 -15.62 -9.17
N LEU A 142 2.27 -14.83 -10.08
CA LEU A 142 3.28 -15.32 -11.03
C LEU A 142 4.59 -15.70 -10.32
N LEU A 143 5.01 -14.93 -9.32
CA LEU A 143 6.17 -15.27 -8.49
C LEU A 143 5.97 -16.56 -7.71
N LEU A 144 4.79 -16.74 -7.12
CA LEU A 144 4.43 -17.93 -6.35
C LEU A 144 4.28 -19.18 -7.24
N GLN A 145 3.88 -19.01 -8.50
CA GLN A 145 3.90 -20.11 -9.46
C GLN A 145 5.31 -20.67 -9.66
N LEU A 146 6.32 -19.80 -9.62
CA LEU A 146 7.72 -20.20 -9.74
C LEU A 146 8.31 -20.65 -8.40
N ASN A 147 7.75 -20.20 -7.29
CA ASN A 147 8.24 -20.45 -5.94
C ASN A 147 7.08 -20.84 -4.99
N PRO A 148 6.43 -22.00 -5.22
CA PRO A 148 5.18 -22.35 -4.53
C PRO A 148 5.33 -22.58 -3.01
N GLY A 149 6.57 -22.69 -2.52
CA GLY A 149 6.87 -22.85 -1.10
C GLY A 149 7.21 -21.54 -0.37
N TRP A 150 7.12 -20.40 -1.03
CA TRP A 150 7.41 -19.15 -0.34
C TRP A 150 6.35 -18.80 0.71
N THR A 151 6.84 -18.45 1.89
CA THR A 151 5.99 -17.90 2.96
C THR A 151 5.60 -16.45 2.68
N PRO A 152 4.55 -15.92 3.33
CA PRO A 152 4.19 -14.50 3.26
C PRO A 152 5.38 -13.57 3.53
N ALA A 153 6.18 -13.85 4.57
CA ALA A 153 7.39 -13.11 4.90
C ALA A 153 8.42 -13.10 3.75
N GLN A 154 8.64 -14.26 3.11
CA GLN A 154 9.58 -14.38 1.99
C GLN A 154 9.13 -13.60 0.77
N LEU A 155 7.84 -13.66 0.42
CA LEU A 155 7.29 -12.88 -0.68
C LEU A 155 7.36 -11.37 -0.41
N ARG A 156 6.97 -10.94 0.80
CA ARG A 156 7.09 -9.53 1.22
C ARG A 156 8.53 -9.03 1.13
N LYS A 157 9.47 -9.82 1.64
CA LYS A 157 10.89 -9.49 1.56
C LYS A 157 11.39 -9.42 0.12
N TRP A 158 10.95 -10.32 -0.74
CA TRP A 158 11.29 -10.28 -2.16
C TRP A 158 10.89 -8.96 -2.81
N TRP A 159 9.67 -8.48 -2.55
CA TRP A 159 9.22 -7.17 -3.03
C TRP A 159 10.07 -6.02 -2.52
N GLN A 160 10.43 -6.04 -1.24
CA GLN A 160 11.28 -5.01 -0.64
C GLN A 160 12.69 -4.98 -1.24
N ASP A 161 13.22 -6.13 -1.61
CA ASP A 161 14.57 -6.26 -2.15
C ASP A 161 14.65 -5.96 -3.66
N ASN A 162 13.65 -6.37 -4.43
CA ASN A 162 13.66 -6.37 -5.89
C ASN A 162 12.83 -5.23 -6.53
N ALA A 163 12.09 -4.45 -5.78
CA ALA A 163 11.46 -3.24 -6.28
C ALA A 163 12.51 -2.25 -6.82
N VAL A 164 12.13 -1.49 -7.83
CA VAL A 164 12.98 -0.40 -8.33
C VAL A 164 13.06 0.70 -7.28
N LYS A 165 14.26 1.17 -6.99
CA LYS A 165 14.53 2.09 -5.89
C LYS A 165 14.89 3.48 -6.40
N ASP A 166 14.59 4.48 -5.57
CA ASP A 166 15.10 5.84 -5.67
C ASP A 166 14.64 6.62 -6.94
N LEU A 167 13.51 6.24 -7.53
CA LEU A 167 12.90 6.95 -8.65
C LEU A 167 11.73 7.86 -8.28
N LEU A 168 11.24 7.78 -7.03
CA LEU A 168 10.12 8.61 -6.59
C LEU A 168 10.60 9.97 -6.13
N PHE A 169 9.91 11.01 -6.61
CA PHE A 169 10.05 12.35 -6.07
C PHE A 169 9.78 12.35 -4.56
N GLN A 170 10.70 12.91 -3.81
CA GLN A 170 10.56 13.12 -2.38
C GLN A 170 10.32 14.61 -2.13
N GLY A 171 9.07 14.96 -1.87
CA GLY A 171 8.70 16.32 -1.48
C GLY A 171 9.33 16.76 -0.18
N SER A 172 9.02 17.98 0.26
CA SER A 172 9.55 18.51 1.53
C SER A 172 9.12 17.64 2.73
N THR A 173 10.04 17.49 3.68
CA THR A 173 9.92 16.56 4.82
C THR A 173 9.11 17.11 6.01
N ASP A 174 8.27 18.12 5.82
CA ASP A 174 7.51 18.72 6.92
C ASP A 174 6.30 17.85 7.33
N GLU A 175 6.62 16.71 7.95
CA GLU A 175 5.77 15.52 8.04
C GLU A 175 5.04 15.35 9.37
N ASN A 176 5.38 16.18 10.37
CA ASN A 176 5.03 15.86 11.76
C ASN A 176 4.00 16.79 12.38
N THR A 177 3.40 17.69 11.61
CA THR A 177 2.35 18.56 12.14
C THR A 177 0.97 18.16 11.65
N PRO A 178 -0.08 18.23 12.48
CA PRO A 178 -1.45 17.96 12.06
C PRO A 178 -1.93 18.81 10.88
N SER A 179 -1.27 19.95 10.62
CA SER A 179 -1.53 20.81 9.46
C SER A 179 -1.04 20.21 8.12
N THR A 180 -0.09 19.27 8.16
CA THR A 180 0.42 18.57 6.98
C THR A 180 -0.41 17.34 6.60
N PHE A 181 -1.42 17.02 7.39
CA PHE A 181 -2.35 15.90 7.18
C PHE A 181 -3.00 15.89 5.78
N PHE A 182 -3.08 17.06 5.14
CA PHE A 182 -3.66 17.27 3.83
C PHE A 182 -2.72 18.05 2.90
N SER A 183 -1.40 18.03 3.15
CA SER A 183 -0.48 18.76 2.31
C SER A 183 -0.21 18.00 1.00
N ASN A 184 -0.26 18.73 -0.11
CA ASN A 184 0.04 18.21 -1.45
C ASN A 184 1.56 18.13 -1.72
N ASN A 185 2.38 17.90 -0.69
CA ASN A 185 3.83 17.97 -0.83
C ASN A 185 4.47 16.72 -1.44
N ARG A 186 3.68 15.67 -1.71
CA ARG A 186 4.15 14.39 -2.26
C ARG A 186 5.29 13.73 -1.47
N SER A 187 5.47 14.12 -0.21
CA SER A 187 6.42 13.47 0.70
C SER A 187 6.08 12.00 0.88
N LEU A 188 7.11 11.15 0.99
CA LEU A 188 6.94 9.73 1.31
C LEU A 188 6.66 9.50 2.80
N MET A 189 6.72 10.53 3.65
CA MET A 189 6.52 10.44 5.11
C MET A 189 7.39 9.35 5.77
N ASN A 190 8.69 9.34 5.43
CA ASN A 190 9.64 8.29 5.81
C ASN A 190 9.29 6.89 5.25
N GLY A 191 8.39 6.82 4.28
CA GLY A 191 8.10 5.59 3.54
C GLY A 191 9.21 5.24 2.56
N PRO A 192 9.21 4.00 2.06
CA PRO A 192 10.22 3.53 1.15
C PRO A 192 10.08 4.17 -0.24
N ASN A 193 11.20 4.49 -0.86
CA ASN A 193 11.28 4.84 -2.27
C ASN A 193 11.45 3.57 -3.11
N ARG A 194 10.34 2.83 -3.35
CA ARG A 194 10.31 1.53 -4.02
C ARG A 194 9.09 1.42 -4.93
N ILE A 195 9.31 1.24 -6.22
CA ILE A 195 8.25 1.02 -7.20
C ILE A 195 8.16 -0.46 -7.53
N ALA A 196 6.95 -1.01 -7.57
CA ALA A 196 6.71 -2.38 -7.98
C ALA A 196 7.24 -2.60 -9.42
N TYR A 197 8.11 -3.57 -9.58
CA TYR A 197 8.66 -3.96 -10.86
C TYR A 197 8.68 -5.47 -10.98
N PHE A 198 8.17 -5.98 -12.09
CA PHE A 198 8.21 -7.40 -12.39
C PHE A 198 9.16 -7.66 -13.58
N PRO A 199 10.23 -8.44 -13.40
CA PRO A 199 11.23 -8.66 -14.44
C PRO A 199 10.74 -9.70 -15.48
N PHE A 200 9.81 -9.31 -16.36
CA PHE A 200 9.27 -10.21 -17.40
C PHE A 200 10.34 -10.89 -18.26
N ALA A 201 11.50 -10.27 -18.46
CA ALA A 201 12.60 -10.86 -19.20
C ALA A 201 13.21 -12.10 -18.50
N ALA A 202 13.25 -12.09 -17.16
CA ALA A 202 13.71 -13.24 -16.38
C ALA A 202 12.72 -14.41 -16.46
N HIS A 203 11.42 -14.13 -16.60
CA HIS A 203 10.40 -15.16 -16.77
C HIS A 203 10.53 -15.91 -18.10
N ARG A 204 10.84 -15.22 -19.20
CA ARG A 204 11.11 -15.88 -20.49
C ARG A 204 12.33 -16.83 -20.46
N ALA A 205 13.37 -16.47 -19.71
CA ALA A 205 14.55 -17.32 -19.56
C ALA A 205 14.28 -18.58 -18.71
N MET A 206 13.32 -18.51 -17.77
CA MET A 206 12.93 -19.67 -16.95
C MET A 206 12.00 -20.65 -17.67
N THR A 207 11.10 -20.15 -18.53
CA THR A 207 10.16 -21.02 -19.29
C THR A 207 10.83 -21.79 -20.42
N THR A 208 11.99 -21.34 -20.91
CA THR A 208 12.75 -22.09 -21.94
C THR A 208 13.51 -23.28 -21.39
N ASN A 209 13.63 -23.44 -20.07
CA ASN A 209 14.29 -24.56 -19.42
C ASN A 209 13.35 -25.64 -18.87
N VAL A 210 12.03 -25.44 -18.96
CA VAL A 210 11.07 -26.52 -18.69
C VAL A 210 10.93 -27.33 -19.96
N GLY A 211 11.87 -28.25 -20.18
CA GLY A 211 11.75 -29.28 -21.20
C GLY A 211 10.47 -30.06 -20.92
N ILE A 212 9.56 -30.04 -21.88
CA ILE A 212 8.44 -30.97 -21.91
C ILE A 212 9.05 -32.35 -22.19
N GLY A 213 9.16 -33.15 -21.13
CA GLY A 213 9.44 -34.57 -21.22
C GLY A 213 8.13 -35.34 -21.24
#